data_544d4c1ec7ce889796a0c984202627bd
#
_entry.id   544d4c1ec7ce889796a0c984202627bd
#
_cell.length_a   1.000
_cell.length_b   1.000
_cell.length_c   1.000
_cell.angle_alpha   90.00
_cell.angle_beta   90.00
_cell.angle_gamma   90.00
#
_symmetry.space_group_name_H-M   'P 1'
#
loop_
_entity.id
_entity.type
_entity.pdbx_description
1 polymer ?
#
loop_
_entity_poly.entity_id
_entity_poly.type
_entity_poly.pdbx_seq_one_letter_code
_entity_poly.pdbx_strand_id
1 'polypeptide(L)'
;RYAARKIVRGMTREALCDVVVDVDSYASFVPFCASAAVTPRETWEVARERDATTRGEEYFEADLEIGFKVFSERYTSAVTCARPERVTARSVSSGLFKSMTTTWRFQNLSDAASEEGEEEEDDGLGLPASDGVVVDFEIDFEVNDPVHAAAVSVVFKDVASAQISAFEKRVRSLALAAMR
;
A
#
# COMPACT_ATOMS: atom_id res chain seq x y z
N ARG A 1 15.57 1.08 -0.72
CA ARG A 1 14.46 0.72 -1.61
C ARG A 1 14.12 -0.78 -1.47
N TYR A 2 12.85 -1.10 -1.42
CA TYR A 2 12.31 -2.44 -1.49
C TYR A 2 11.18 -2.47 -2.52
N ALA A 3 11.11 -3.54 -3.31
CA ALA A 3 10.04 -3.77 -4.27
C ALA A 3 9.63 -5.25 -4.22
N ALA A 4 8.34 -5.50 -4.39
CA ALA A 4 7.78 -6.85 -4.48
C ALA A 4 6.62 -6.87 -5.46
N ARG A 5 6.51 -7.96 -6.22
CA ARG A 5 5.39 -8.26 -7.11
C ARG A 5 4.67 -9.50 -6.59
N LYS A 6 3.35 -9.47 -6.58
CA LYS A 6 2.51 -10.58 -6.16
C LYS A 6 1.25 -10.68 -7.01
N ILE A 7 0.86 -11.92 -7.34
CA ILE A 7 -0.43 -12.21 -7.98
C ILE A 7 -1.45 -12.54 -6.89
N VAL A 8 -2.59 -11.84 -6.91
CA VAL A 8 -3.72 -12.06 -6.00
C VAL A 8 -4.91 -12.53 -6.83
N ARG A 9 -5.16 -13.84 -6.84
CA ARG A 9 -6.23 -14.46 -7.62
C ARG A 9 -7.59 -14.29 -6.97
N GLY A 10 -8.64 -14.18 -7.80
CA GLY A 10 -10.04 -14.08 -7.38
C GLY A 10 -10.38 -12.74 -6.70
N MET A 11 -9.58 -11.70 -6.93
CA MET A 11 -9.81 -10.36 -6.41
C MET A 11 -9.78 -9.34 -7.55
N THR A 12 -10.48 -8.21 -7.35
CA THR A 12 -10.47 -7.09 -8.30
C THR A 12 -9.51 -6.00 -7.87
N ARG A 13 -9.09 -5.16 -8.81
CA ARG A 13 -8.24 -3.98 -8.54
C ARG A 13 -8.94 -3.02 -7.59
N GLU A 14 -10.25 -2.84 -7.76
CA GLU A 14 -11.08 -1.98 -6.94
C GLU A 14 -11.05 -2.44 -5.47
N ALA A 15 -11.27 -3.72 -5.21
CA ALA A 15 -11.26 -4.29 -3.86
C ALA A 15 -9.90 -4.13 -3.18
N LEU A 16 -8.80 -4.32 -3.93
CA LEU A 16 -7.44 -4.10 -3.42
C LEU A 16 -7.16 -2.63 -3.15
N CYS A 17 -7.52 -1.75 -4.08
CA CYS A 17 -7.38 -0.30 -3.92
C CYS A 17 -8.17 0.20 -2.71
N ASP A 18 -9.42 -0.23 -2.54
CA ASP A 18 -10.27 0.16 -1.41
C ASP A 18 -9.64 -0.19 -0.06
N VAL A 19 -9.05 -1.38 0.07
CA VAL A 19 -8.36 -1.76 1.31
C VAL A 19 -7.10 -0.95 1.56
N VAL A 20 -6.39 -0.56 0.50
CA VAL A 20 -5.16 0.26 0.63
C VAL A 20 -5.47 1.72 0.98
N VAL A 21 -6.62 2.26 0.57
CA VAL A 21 -7.02 3.63 0.95
C VAL A 21 -7.78 3.69 2.27
N ASP A 22 -8.27 2.57 2.81
CA ASP A 22 -8.95 2.49 4.10
C ASP A 22 -7.97 2.56 5.28
N VAL A 23 -7.28 3.70 5.39
CA VAL A 23 -6.21 3.92 6.38
C VAL A 23 -6.74 3.84 7.81
N ASP A 24 -7.96 4.27 8.06
CA ASP A 24 -8.58 4.24 9.41
C ASP A 24 -8.67 2.81 9.99
N SER A 25 -8.71 1.80 9.12
CA SER A 25 -8.74 0.39 9.52
C SER A 25 -7.35 -0.21 9.79
N TYR A 26 -6.25 0.45 9.44
CA TYR A 26 -4.90 -0.11 9.44
C TYR A 26 -4.45 -0.68 10.79
N ALA A 27 -4.75 -0.01 11.89
CA ALA A 27 -4.40 -0.49 13.22
C ALA A 27 -5.00 -1.85 13.56
N SER A 28 -6.07 -2.27 12.84
CA SER A 28 -6.74 -3.56 13.06
C SER A 28 -6.09 -4.74 12.35
N PHE A 29 -5.27 -4.51 11.30
CA PHE A 29 -4.73 -5.61 10.49
C PHE A 29 -3.30 -5.41 9.98
N VAL A 30 -2.81 -4.17 9.90
CA VAL A 30 -1.45 -3.89 9.41
C VAL A 30 -0.44 -4.15 10.52
N PRO A 31 0.55 -5.04 10.32
CA PRO A 31 1.57 -5.31 11.31
C PRO A 31 2.34 -4.04 11.69
N PHE A 32 2.62 -3.89 12.97
CA PHE A 32 3.38 -2.78 13.53
C PHE A 32 2.70 -1.40 13.41
N CYS A 33 1.47 -1.30 12.95
CA CYS A 33 0.66 -0.10 12.97
C CYS A 33 -0.06 -0.01 14.34
N ALA A 34 0.36 0.91 15.19
CA ALA A 34 -0.24 1.13 16.50
C ALA A 34 -1.49 2.01 16.41
N SER A 35 -1.46 3.01 15.54
CA SER A 35 -2.61 3.87 15.22
C SER A 35 -2.52 4.38 13.78
N ALA A 36 -3.67 4.63 13.18
CA ALA A 36 -3.80 5.27 11.89
C ALA A 36 -5.15 5.98 11.83
N ALA A 37 -5.17 7.20 11.33
CA ALA A 37 -6.38 7.97 11.17
C ALA A 37 -6.24 8.99 10.03
N VAL A 38 -7.26 9.09 9.18
CA VAL A 38 -7.35 10.19 8.21
C VAL A 38 -7.55 11.49 8.97
N THR A 39 -6.73 12.51 8.65
CA THR A 39 -6.80 13.81 9.32
C THR A 39 -7.97 14.65 8.77
N PRO A 40 -8.50 15.61 9.54
CA PRO A 40 -9.53 16.53 9.04
C PRO A 40 -9.03 17.30 7.82
N ARG A 41 -9.90 17.44 6.80
CA ARG A 41 -9.55 18.09 5.52
C ARG A 41 -8.99 19.51 5.69
N GLU A 42 -9.43 20.21 6.72
CA GLU A 42 -8.98 21.57 7.05
C GLU A 42 -7.49 21.65 7.38
N THR A 43 -6.88 20.50 7.75
CA THR A 43 -5.45 20.41 8.08
C THR A 43 -4.58 20.04 6.89
N TRP A 44 -5.18 19.63 5.76
CA TRP A 44 -4.43 19.18 4.58
C TRP A 44 -3.73 20.34 3.90
N GLU A 45 -2.60 20.04 3.27
CA GLU A 45 -1.90 21.04 2.50
C GLU A 45 -2.61 21.31 1.16
N VAL A 46 -3.22 22.49 1.06
CA VAL A 46 -4.03 22.92 -0.10
C VAL A 46 -3.28 22.80 -1.45
N ALA A 47 -1.96 23.07 -1.46
CA ALA A 47 -1.18 22.95 -2.68
C ALA A 47 -1.08 21.50 -3.17
N ARG A 48 -0.90 20.54 -2.29
CA ARG A 48 -0.84 19.09 -2.61
C ARG A 48 -2.20 18.56 -3.04
N GLU A 49 -3.27 18.94 -2.33
CA GLU A 49 -4.64 18.56 -2.69
C GLU A 49 -4.98 19.07 -4.10
N ARG A 50 -4.67 20.34 -4.39
CA ARG A 50 -4.92 20.94 -5.70
C ARG A 50 -4.14 20.24 -6.81
N ASP A 51 -2.87 19.92 -6.58
CA ASP A 51 -2.02 19.24 -7.56
C ASP A 51 -2.55 17.84 -7.89
N ALA A 52 -2.95 17.05 -6.89
CA ALA A 52 -3.57 15.75 -7.06
C ALA A 52 -4.90 15.85 -7.83
N THR A 53 -5.77 16.76 -7.44
CA THR A 53 -7.09 16.99 -8.09
C THR A 53 -6.93 17.41 -9.55
N THR A 54 -5.90 18.23 -9.88
CA THR A 54 -5.61 18.62 -11.25
C THR A 54 -5.23 17.42 -12.13
N ARG A 55 -4.64 16.38 -11.53
CA ARG A 55 -4.36 15.11 -12.23
C ARG A 55 -5.52 14.13 -12.23
N GLY A 56 -6.68 14.50 -11.64
CA GLY A 56 -7.82 13.60 -11.47
C GLY A 56 -7.62 12.53 -10.40
N GLU A 57 -6.69 12.73 -9.47
CA GLU A 57 -6.40 11.83 -8.35
C GLU A 57 -7.17 12.27 -7.09
N GLU A 58 -7.58 11.31 -6.29
CA GLU A 58 -8.04 11.57 -4.92
C GLU A 58 -6.85 11.93 -4.05
N TYR A 59 -7.08 12.78 -3.04
CA TYR A 59 -6.06 13.19 -2.07
C TYR A 59 -6.61 13.18 -0.67
N PHE A 60 -5.81 12.69 0.27
CA PHE A 60 -6.04 12.88 1.71
C PHE A 60 -4.73 12.79 2.48
N GLU A 61 -4.75 13.28 3.72
CA GLU A 61 -3.63 13.11 4.65
C GLU A 61 -4.08 12.25 5.83
N ALA A 62 -3.15 11.46 6.36
CA ALA A 62 -3.40 10.57 7.47
C ALA A 62 -2.20 10.55 8.43
N ASP A 63 -2.48 10.53 9.72
CA ASP A 63 -1.49 10.32 10.76
C ASP A 63 -1.36 8.85 11.07
N LEU A 64 -0.12 8.35 11.10
CA LEU A 64 0.21 6.98 11.41
C LEU A 64 1.21 6.93 12.57
N GLU A 65 1.02 5.95 13.44
CA GLU A 65 2.03 5.54 14.42
C GLU A 65 2.45 4.11 14.13
N ILE A 66 3.73 3.94 13.80
CA ILE A 66 4.33 2.63 13.57
C ILE A 66 5.31 2.31 14.69
N GLY A 67 5.30 1.08 15.17
CA GLY A 67 6.20 0.63 16.23
C GLY A 67 6.81 -0.71 15.91
N PHE A 68 8.11 -0.84 16.11
CA PHE A 68 8.81 -2.10 15.94
C PHE A 68 9.85 -2.27 17.06
N LYS A 69 9.62 -3.27 17.92
CA LYS A 69 10.49 -3.68 19.06
C LYS A 69 11.06 -2.53 19.91
N VAL A 70 11.97 -1.73 19.35
CA VAL A 70 12.75 -0.74 20.09
C VAL A 70 12.52 0.70 19.63
N PHE A 71 11.71 0.92 18.61
CA PHE A 71 11.37 2.26 18.17
C PHE A 71 9.87 2.40 17.85
N SER A 72 9.37 3.61 18.06
CA SER A 72 8.06 4.06 17.61
C SER A 72 8.24 5.36 16.86
N GLU A 73 7.54 5.51 15.74
CA GLU A 73 7.57 6.72 14.92
C GLU A 73 6.15 7.14 14.59
N ARG A 74 5.90 8.43 14.73
CA ARG A 74 4.68 9.08 14.25
C ARG A 74 5.00 9.95 13.06
N TYR A 75 4.20 9.84 12.02
CA TYR A 75 4.35 10.65 10.83
C TYR A 75 3.01 10.89 10.14
N THR A 76 2.93 12.01 9.45
CA THR A 76 1.80 12.30 8.55
C THR A 76 2.14 11.83 7.15
N SER A 77 1.22 11.12 6.53
CA SER A 77 1.32 10.62 5.15
C SER A 77 0.36 11.37 4.25
N ALA A 78 0.87 11.96 3.17
CA ALA A 78 0.07 12.48 2.06
C ALA A 78 -0.20 11.33 1.08
N VAL A 79 -1.47 11.00 0.88
CA VAL A 79 -1.91 9.90 0.03
C VAL A 79 -2.57 10.45 -1.22
N THR A 80 -2.13 9.97 -2.38
CA THR A 80 -2.79 10.19 -3.68
C THR A 80 -3.27 8.87 -4.24
N CYS A 81 -4.46 8.86 -4.82
CA CYS A 81 -5.06 7.67 -5.39
C CYS A 81 -5.61 7.93 -6.80
N ALA A 82 -5.02 7.27 -7.79
CA ALA A 82 -5.55 7.12 -9.14
C ALA A 82 -6.28 5.77 -9.20
N ARG A 83 -7.59 5.78 -8.88
CA ARG A 83 -8.39 4.55 -8.79
C ARG A 83 -8.66 3.93 -10.15
N PRO A 84 -8.64 2.61 -10.22
CA PRO A 84 -8.17 1.64 -9.22
C PRO A 84 -6.68 1.26 -9.39
N GLU A 85 -5.94 2.00 -10.25
CA GLU A 85 -4.61 1.58 -10.76
C GLU A 85 -3.48 1.80 -9.77
N ARG A 86 -3.53 2.88 -8.96
CA ARG A 86 -2.37 3.28 -8.17
C ARG A 86 -2.74 4.03 -6.90
N VAL A 87 -2.07 3.67 -5.81
CA VAL A 87 -2.05 4.45 -4.56
C VAL A 87 -0.60 4.79 -4.22
N THR A 88 -0.34 6.06 -3.96
CA THR A 88 0.97 6.54 -3.52
C THR A 88 0.83 7.26 -2.18
N ALA A 89 1.61 6.84 -1.20
CA ALA A 89 1.66 7.45 0.13
C ALA A 89 3.07 8.00 0.38
N ARG A 90 3.16 9.28 0.73
CA ARG A 90 4.42 9.98 0.98
C ARG A 90 4.43 10.57 2.38
N SER A 91 5.46 10.27 3.16
CA SER A 91 5.70 10.93 4.45
C SER A 91 5.97 12.42 4.23
N VAL A 92 5.21 13.29 4.89
CA VAL A 92 5.34 14.75 4.80
C VAL A 92 5.79 15.37 6.12
N SER A 93 5.73 14.61 7.21
CA SER A 93 6.24 14.98 8.53
C SER A 93 6.71 13.72 9.22
N SER A 94 7.99 13.60 9.55
CA SER A 94 8.59 12.45 10.24
C SER A 94 9.88 12.85 10.93
N GLY A 95 10.11 12.31 12.14
CA GLY A 95 11.37 12.47 12.86
C GLY A 95 12.45 11.51 12.37
N LEU A 96 12.06 10.29 12.01
CA LEU A 96 12.98 9.23 11.59
C LEU A 96 13.34 9.29 10.11
N PHE A 97 12.34 9.51 9.24
CA PHE A 97 12.55 9.49 7.80
C PHE A 97 12.76 10.90 7.24
N LYS A 98 13.84 11.09 6.49
CA LYS A 98 14.03 12.26 5.64
C LYS A 98 13.05 12.22 4.47
N SER A 99 12.84 11.04 3.91
CA SER A 99 11.81 10.76 2.93
C SER A 99 11.34 9.31 3.05
N MET A 100 10.06 9.08 2.82
CA MET A 100 9.50 7.74 2.65
C MET A 100 8.35 7.85 1.66
N THR A 101 8.38 7.01 0.64
CA THR A 101 7.32 6.90 -0.36
C THR A 101 6.98 5.45 -0.56
N THR A 102 5.69 5.13 -0.44
CA THR A 102 5.14 3.81 -0.73
C THR A 102 4.26 3.92 -1.97
N THR A 103 4.40 3.00 -2.90
CA THR A 103 3.58 2.94 -4.11
C THR A 103 3.00 1.55 -4.27
N TRP A 104 1.68 1.49 -4.46
CA TRP A 104 0.94 0.32 -4.86
C TRP A 104 0.46 0.51 -6.29
N ARG A 105 0.64 -0.50 -7.13
CA ARG A 105 0.06 -0.54 -8.48
C ARG A 105 -0.72 -1.84 -8.63
N PHE A 106 -1.87 -1.74 -9.29
CA PHE A 106 -2.79 -2.84 -9.49
C PHE A 106 -3.08 -2.96 -10.98
N GLN A 107 -2.73 -4.09 -11.57
CA GLN A 107 -2.97 -4.39 -12.98
C GLN A 107 -3.76 -5.70 -13.07
N ASN A 108 -4.74 -5.79 -13.97
CA ASN A 108 -5.40 -7.08 -14.18
C ASN A 108 -4.40 -8.11 -14.68
N LEU A 109 -4.52 -9.33 -14.20
CA LEU A 109 -3.60 -10.41 -14.59
C LEU A 109 -3.65 -10.67 -16.09
N SER A 110 -4.86 -10.59 -16.72
CA SER A 110 -5.04 -10.67 -18.16
C SER A 110 -4.23 -9.64 -18.96
N ASP A 111 -4.18 -8.40 -18.45
CA ASP A 111 -3.49 -7.30 -19.13
C ASP A 111 -1.96 -7.49 -19.00
N ALA A 112 -1.49 -7.91 -17.82
CA ALA A 112 -0.08 -8.18 -17.55
C ALA A 112 0.46 -9.36 -18.39
N ALA A 113 -0.30 -10.45 -18.53
CA ALA A 113 0.08 -11.61 -19.34
C ALA A 113 0.22 -11.24 -20.84
N SER A 114 -0.63 -10.34 -21.32
CA SER A 114 -0.58 -9.85 -22.70
C SER A 114 0.67 -9.03 -23.00
N GLU A 115 1.20 -8.30 -22.00
CA GLU A 115 2.42 -7.51 -22.13
C GLU A 115 3.70 -8.37 -22.09
N GLU A 116 3.69 -9.48 -21.32
CA GLU A 116 4.84 -10.37 -21.15
C GLU A 116 4.89 -11.51 -22.20
N GLY A 117 3.82 -11.69 -23.01
CA GLY A 117 3.76 -12.71 -24.08
C GLY A 117 3.70 -14.15 -23.55
N GLU A 118 3.29 -14.34 -22.30
CA GLU A 118 3.14 -15.66 -21.70
C GLU A 118 1.80 -16.31 -22.13
N GLU A 119 1.86 -17.57 -22.59
CA GLU A 119 0.69 -18.38 -22.86
C GLU A 119 -0.01 -18.76 -21.54
N GLU A 120 -1.34 -18.69 -21.50
CA GLU A 120 -2.15 -19.02 -20.32
C GLU A 120 -1.94 -20.49 -19.91
N GLU A 121 -1.23 -20.75 -18.83
CA GLU A 121 -1.23 -22.07 -18.18
C GLU A 121 -2.48 -22.23 -17.29
N ASP A 122 -3.31 -23.23 -17.60
CA ASP A 122 -4.43 -23.67 -16.77
C ASP A 122 -3.89 -24.26 -15.45
N ASP A 123 -4.15 -23.60 -14.32
CA ASP A 123 -3.70 -24.03 -12.99
C ASP A 123 -4.49 -25.19 -12.40
N GLY A 124 -5.44 -25.75 -13.13
CA GLY A 124 -6.22 -26.94 -12.71
C GLY A 124 -7.23 -26.69 -11.57
N LEU A 125 -7.41 -25.42 -11.12
CA LEU A 125 -8.34 -25.07 -10.05
C LEU A 125 -9.73 -24.65 -10.57
N GLY A 126 -9.94 -24.64 -11.90
CA GLY A 126 -11.22 -24.31 -12.52
C GLY A 126 -11.60 -22.83 -12.48
N LEU A 127 -10.69 -21.95 -12.03
CA LEU A 127 -10.79 -20.52 -12.18
C LEU A 127 -10.14 -20.13 -13.50
N PRO A 128 -10.68 -19.14 -14.24
CA PRO A 128 -9.99 -18.62 -15.41
C PRO A 128 -8.57 -18.20 -15.01
N ALA A 129 -7.56 -18.64 -15.74
CA ALA A 129 -6.15 -18.29 -15.48
C ALA A 129 -5.94 -16.77 -15.43
N SER A 130 -6.79 -16.02 -16.15
CA SER A 130 -6.83 -14.57 -16.20
C SER A 130 -7.51 -13.87 -15.01
N ASP A 131 -8.14 -14.61 -14.07
CA ASP A 131 -8.85 -13.99 -12.95
C ASP A 131 -7.90 -13.66 -11.80
N GLY A 132 -7.59 -12.39 -11.67
CA GLY A 132 -6.72 -11.88 -10.60
C GLY A 132 -6.10 -10.53 -10.90
N VAL A 133 -5.29 -10.09 -9.95
CA VAL A 133 -4.58 -8.82 -10.00
C VAL A 133 -3.10 -9.04 -9.73
N VAL A 134 -2.26 -8.46 -10.58
CA VAL A 134 -0.84 -8.26 -10.30
C VAL A 134 -0.72 -7.03 -9.41
N VAL A 135 -0.14 -7.22 -8.24
CA VAL A 135 0.13 -6.15 -7.27
C VAL A 135 1.62 -5.89 -7.25
N ASP A 136 2.03 -4.70 -7.69
CA ASP A 136 3.38 -4.19 -7.51
C ASP A 136 3.39 -3.26 -6.29
N PHE A 137 4.21 -3.62 -5.32
CA PHE A 137 4.47 -2.83 -4.12
C PHE A 137 5.90 -2.35 -4.12
N GLU A 138 6.06 -1.06 -3.92
CA GLU A 138 7.36 -0.41 -3.84
C GLU A 138 7.40 0.52 -2.63
N ILE A 139 8.50 0.47 -1.88
CA ILE A 139 8.80 1.44 -0.85
C ILE A 139 10.23 1.94 -0.98
N ASP A 140 10.35 3.25 -1.03
CA ASP A 140 11.62 3.97 -1.04
C ASP A 140 11.71 4.86 0.20
N PHE A 141 12.82 4.84 0.90
CA PHE A 141 13.00 5.67 2.10
C PHE A 141 14.45 6.07 2.30
N GLU A 142 14.64 7.23 2.91
CA GLU A 142 15.90 7.76 3.40
C GLU A 142 15.73 8.10 4.89
N VAL A 143 16.68 7.68 5.71
CA VAL A 143 16.66 7.89 7.17
C VAL A 143 17.49 9.12 7.52
N ASN A 144 17.03 9.93 8.48
CA ASN A 144 17.73 11.13 8.91
C ASN A 144 19.10 10.85 9.52
N ASP A 145 19.23 9.75 10.30
CA ASP A 145 20.47 9.41 10.99
C ASP A 145 21.08 8.11 10.42
N PRO A 146 22.32 8.17 9.87
CA PRO A 146 23.02 7.00 9.34
C PRO A 146 23.18 5.84 10.35
N VAL A 147 23.26 6.12 11.65
CA VAL A 147 23.37 5.09 12.70
C VAL A 147 22.10 4.24 12.74
N HIS A 148 20.94 4.85 12.57
CA HIS A 148 19.66 4.15 12.51
C HIS A 148 19.42 3.46 11.16
N ALA A 149 20.06 3.91 10.08
CA ALA A 149 19.85 3.39 8.73
C ALA A 149 20.14 1.88 8.61
N ALA A 150 21.19 1.40 9.24
CA ALA A 150 21.55 -0.03 9.22
C ALA A 150 20.52 -0.88 9.95
N ALA A 151 20.08 -0.46 11.13
CA ALA A 151 19.07 -1.16 11.93
C ALA A 151 17.69 -1.18 11.22
N VAL A 152 17.29 -0.05 10.65
CA VAL A 152 16.05 0.09 9.88
C VAL A 152 16.07 -0.80 8.65
N SER A 153 17.18 -0.85 7.90
CA SER A 153 17.29 -1.64 6.66
C SER A 153 17.13 -3.13 6.87
N VAL A 154 17.62 -3.67 7.99
CA VAL A 154 17.50 -5.10 8.33
C VAL A 154 16.05 -5.48 8.60
N VAL A 155 15.33 -4.63 9.32
CA VAL A 155 13.94 -4.89 9.75
C VAL A 155 12.94 -4.60 8.63
N PHE A 156 13.26 -3.64 7.77
CA PHE A 156 12.33 -3.08 6.82
C PHE A 156 11.82 -4.07 5.77
N LYS A 157 12.68 -5.01 5.34
CA LYS A 157 12.31 -6.05 4.38
C LYS A 157 11.24 -6.98 4.94
N ASP A 158 11.39 -7.39 6.20
CA ASP A 158 10.44 -8.27 6.87
C ASP A 158 9.10 -7.56 7.11
N VAL A 159 9.15 -6.27 7.50
CA VAL A 159 7.97 -5.42 7.67
C VAL A 159 7.22 -5.26 6.36
N ALA A 160 7.90 -4.93 5.26
CA ALA A 160 7.27 -4.75 3.96
C ALA A 160 6.61 -6.03 3.44
N SER A 161 7.28 -7.18 3.60
CA SER A 161 6.70 -8.49 3.24
C SER A 161 5.48 -8.84 4.08
N ALA A 162 5.53 -8.57 5.38
CA ALA A 162 4.42 -8.77 6.30
C ALA A 162 3.23 -7.87 5.96
N GLN A 163 3.47 -6.62 5.54
CA GLN A 163 2.43 -5.70 5.08
C GLN A 163 1.67 -6.28 3.89
N ILE A 164 2.33 -6.63 2.79
CA ILE A 164 1.67 -7.17 1.59
C ILE A 164 0.77 -8.35 1.95
N SER A 165 1.26 -9.26 2.80
CA SER A 165 0.48 -10.42 3.25
C SER A 165 -0.72 -10.04 4.10
N ALA A 166 -0.63 -8.98 4.91
CA ALA A 166 -1.73 -8.48 5.72
C ALA A 166 -2.84 -7.86 4.85
N PHE A 167 -2.46 -7.06 3.85
CA PHE A 167 -3.41 -6.47 2.90
C PHE A 167 -4.15 -7.54 2.10
N GLU A 168 -3.46 -8.55 1.58
CA GLU A 168 -4.10 -9.68 0.89
C GLU A 168 -5.11 -10.41 1.80
N LYS A 169 -4.72 -10.74 3.03
CA LYS A 169 -5.61 -11.38 3.99
C LYS A 169 -6.85 -10.52 4.28
N ARG A 170 -6.67 -9.21 4.40
CA ARG A 170 -7.77 -8.27 4.66
C ARG A 170 -8.77 -8.27 3.51
N VAL A 171 -8.31 -8.14 2.26
CA VAL A 171 -9.18 -8.16 1.07
C VAL A 171 -9.97 -9.47 1.02
N ARG A 172 -9.32 -10.62 1.20
CA ARG A 172 -9.99 -11.92 1.22
C ARG A 172 -11.04 -12.03 2.33
N SER A 173 -10.72 -11.53 3.52
CA SER A 173 -11.65 -11.52 4.66
C SER A 173 -12.91 -10.71 4.38
N LEU A 174 -12.76 -9.54 3.76
CA LEU A 174 -13.88 -8.68 3.39
C LEU A 174 -14.74 -9.30 2.28
N ALA A 175 -14.13 -9.91 1.27
CA ALA A 175 -14.84 -10.63 0.22
C ALA A 175 -15.69 -11.77 0.79
N LEU A 176 -15.14 -12.57 1.69
CA LEU A 176 -15.88 -13.65 2.36
C LEU A 176 -17.04 -13.12 3.25
N ALA A 177 -16.86 -11.96 3.87
CA ALA A 177 -17.91 -11.34 4.68
C ALA A 177 -19.08 -10.82 3.82
N ALA A 178 -18.78 -10.30 2.63
CA ALA A 178 -19.79 -9.79 1.68
C ALA A 178 -20.63 -10.92 1.02
N MET A 179 -20.17 -12.17 1.06
CA MET A 179 -20.87 -13.35 0.51
C MET A 179 -21.85 -14.01 1.50
N ARG A 180 -21.92 -13.52 2.74
CA ARG A 180 -22.81 -14.04 3.83
C ARG A 180 -24.05 -13.18 4.00
#